data_15ce063ff3d0acb023c30d9f14ba54ef
#
_entry.id   15ce063ff3d0acb023c30d9f14ba54ef
#
_cell.length_a   1.000
_cell.length_b   1.000
_cell.length_c   1.000
_cell.angle_alpha   90.00
_cell.angle_beta   90.00
_cell.angle_gamma   90.00
#
_symmetry.space_group_name_H-M   'P 1'
#
loop_
_entity.id
_entity.type
_entity.pdbx_description
1 polymer ?
#
loop_
_entity_poly.entity_id
_entity_poly.type
_entity_poly.pdbx_seq_one_letter_code
_entity_poly.pdbx_strand_id
1 'polypeptide(L)'
;ASLCVAIALTGCANTSQQSAQKWLYPPMAVPLQPSVQQEVQIARLSQLLQRPDLSDEVRAKMHYERGSYYDSVGLRDLARLDFNQSLQLNPAQPDIFNLLGVYFTQVGEFDAAYEAFDSTIELAPDNTYAERNRAIALYYGGRIDLALEDMTKHYQEMPTDPFRSLWLYIIEAEQNPEQ
;
A
#
# COMPACT_ATOMS: atom_id res chain seq x y z
N ALA A 1 51.37 54.37 29.80
CA ALA A 1 51.48 52.95 29.52
C ALA A 1 49.99 52.37 29.43
N SER A 2 49.49 52.21 28.22
CA SER A 2 48.20 51.58 27.97
C SER A 2 48.42 50.14 27.45
N LEU A 3 47.92 49.19 28.19
CA LEU A 3 48.03 47.78 27.86
C LEU A 3 46.75 47.38 27.07
N CYS A 4 46.87 47.12 25.74
CA CYS A 4 45.81 46.55 24.93
C CYS A 4 45.85 45.01 25.07
N VAL A 5 44.82 44.45 25.69
CA VAL A 5 44.59 43.01 25.71
C VAL A 5 43.82 42.63 24.48
N ALA A 6 44.44 41.91 23.54
CA ALA A 6 43.76 41.30 22.38
C ALA A 6 43.16 39.95 22.80
N ILE A 7 41.86 39.86 22.84
CA ILE A 7 41.11 38.59 23.01
C ILE A 7 40.99 37.93 21.64
N ALA A 8 41.75 36.85 21.46
CA ALA A 8 41.62 35.98 20.29
C ALA A 8 40.45 35.05 20.49
N LEU A 9 39.36 35.27 19.73
CA LEU A 9 38.23 34.33 19.61
C LEU A 9 38.61 33.19 18.66
N THR A 10 39.09 32.07 19.20
CA THR A 10 39.26 30.83 18.44
C THR A 10 37.91 30.12 18.35
N GLY A 11 37.16 30.42 17.31
CA GLY A 11 36.01 29.64 16.92
C GLY A 11 36.45 28.30 16.35
N CYS A 12 36.26 27.21 17.09
CA CYS A 12 36.43 25.85 16.55
C CYS A 12 35.29 25.55 15.61
N ALA A 13 35.55 25.72 14.31
CA ALA A 13 34.68 25.17 13.27
C ALA A 13 34.91 23.65 13.19
N ASN A 14 34.09 22.90 13.84
CA ASN A 14 34.11 21.44 13.81
C ASN A 14 33.14 20.97 12.68
N THR A 15 33.55 21.16 11.40
CA THR A 15 32.71 20.85 10.24
C THR A 15 33.02 19.52 9.55
N SER A 16 33.87 18.66 10.13
CA SER A 16 34.31 17.45 9.44
C SER A 16 33.80 16.12 10.01
N GLN A 17 32.95 16.11 11.05
CA GLN A 17 32.44 14.85 11.61
C GLN A 17 30.93 14.59 11.41
N GLN A 18 30.20 15.49 10.76
CA GLN A 18 28.76 15.28 10.55
C GLN A 18 28.41 14.39 9.32
N SER A 19 29.33 14.03 8.47
CA SER A 19 29.02 13.26 7.26
C SER A 19 29.03 11.74 7.43
N ALA A 20 29.72 11.20 8.46
CA ALA A 20 29.83 9.75 8.66
C ALA A 20 28.70 9.15 9.54
N GLN A 21 27.96 9.98 10.27
CA GLN A 21 26.93 9.51 11.21
C GLN A 21 25.52 9.48 10.60
N LYS A 22 25.38 9.87 9.34
CA LYS A 22 24.08 10.04 8.68
C LYS A 22 23.39 8.73 8.29
N TRP A 23 24.06 7.58 8.41
CA TRP A 23 23.58 6.29 7.95
C TRP A 23 23.37 5.24 9.05
N LEU A 24 23.54 5.60 10.33
CA LEU A 24 23.38 4.68 11.46
C LEU A 24 21.91 4.44 11.85
N TYR A 25 20.99 5.28 11.36
CA TYR A 25 19.56 5.10 11.56
C TYR A 25 18.89 5.08 10.19
N PRO A 26 18.14 4.00 9.86
CA PRO A 26 17.30 4.05 8.67
C PRO A 26 16.41 5.29 8.78
N PRO A 27 16.21 6.04 7.67
CA PRO A 27 15.30 7.18 7.71
C PRO A 27 13.96 6.66 8.21
N MET A 28 13.49 7.22 9.33
CA MET A 28 12.14 6.92 9.81
C MET A 28 11.19 7.25 8.67
N ALA A 29 10.34 6.30 8.31
CA ALA A 29 9.31 6.54 7.31
C ALA A 29 8.51 7.78 7.73
N VAL A 30 8.57 8.83 6.93
CA VAL A 30 7.74 10.02 7.17
C VAL A 30 6.31 9.55 6.99
N PRO A 31 5.42 9.73 7.99
CA PRO A 31 4.01 9.41 7.83
C PRO A 31 3.47 10.10 6.58
N LEU A 32 2.67 9.39 5.80
CA LEU A 32 1.98 9.98 4.65
C LEU A 32 1.18 11.19 5.15
N GLN A 33 1.53 12.37 4.63
CA GLN A 33 0.79 13.59 4.94
C GLN A 33 -0.23 13.78 3.82
N PRO A 34 -1.53 13.84 4.13
CA PRO A 34 -2.53 14.15 3.12
C PRO A 34 -2.26 15.55 2.54
N SER A 35 -2.40 15.69 1.24
CA SER A 35 -2.43 17.00 0.63
C SER A 35 -3.74 17.71 0.99
N VAL A 36 -3.73 19.05 1.00
CA VAL A 36 -4.96 19.86 1.22
C VAL A 36 -6.08 19.43 0.26
N GLN A 37 -5.73 19.07 -0.98
CA GLN A 37 -6.70 18.61 -1.97
C GLN A 37 -7.36 17.29 -1.54
N GLN A 38 -6.61 16.33 -1.01
CA GLN A 38 -7.15 15.05 -0.51
C GLN A 38 -8.07 15.29 0.69
N GLU A 39 -7.66 16.13 1.65
CA GLU A 39 -8.50 16.49 2.79
C GLU A 39 -9.82 17.14 2.38
N VAL A 40 -9.77 18.06 1.42
CA VAL A 40 -10.97 18.72 0.86
C VAL A 40 -11.90 17.71 0.19
N GLN A 41 -11.36 16.74 -0.58
CA GLN A 41 -12.19 15.71 -1.21
C GLN A 41 -12.83 14.77 -0.19
N ILE A 42 -12.10 14.34 0.83
CA ILE A 42 -12.65 13.53 1.94
C ILE A 42 -13.78 14.28 2.65
N ALA A 43 -13.57 15.55 2.99
CA ALA A 43 -14.58 16.37 3.65
C ALA A 43 -15.82 16.56 2.77
N ARG A 44 -15.63 16.84 1.47
CA ARG A 44 -16.71 17.01 0.51
C ARG A 44 -17.55 15.72 0.36
N LEU A 45 -16.91 14.58 0.16
CA LEU A 45 -17.59 13.29 0.03
C LEU A 45 -18.32 12.93 1.33
N SER A 46 -17.72 13.23 2.49
CA SER A 46 -18.35 13.01 3.80
C SER A 46 -19.62 13.84 3.98
N GLN A 47 -19.62 15.09 3.52
CA GLN A 47 -20.81 15.94 3.55
C GLN A 47 -21.89 15.44 2.57
N LEU A 48 -21.49 15.04 1.35
CA LEU A 48 -22.42 14.56 0.34
C LEU A 48 -23.10 13.25 0.75
N LEU A 49 -22.37 12.33 1.40
CA LEU A 49 -22.89 11.06 1.87
C LEU A 49 -23.97 11.20 2.96
N GLN A 50 -24.10 12.35 3.62
CA GLN A 50 -25.17 12.64 4.57
C GLN A 50 -26.52 12.95 3.91
N ARG A 51 -26.54 13.17 2.60
CA ARG A 51 -27.77 13.49 1.86
C ARG A 51 -28.68 12.26 1.78
N PRO A 52 -29.97 12.38 2.12
CA PRO A 52 -30.91 11.26 2.09
C PRO A 52 -31.40 10.91 0.67
N ASP A 53 -31.27 11.84 -0.28
CA ASP A 53 -31.78 11.75 -1.65
C ASP A 53 -30.83 11.06 -2.65
N LEU A 54 -29.71 10.50 -2.19
CA LEU A 54 -28.78 9.77 -3.04
C LEU A 54 -29.31 8.39 -3.40
N SER A 55 -29.22 8.01 -4.68
CA SER A 55 -29.42 6.62 -5.08
C SER A 55 -28.32 5.72 -4.53
N ASP A 56 -28.62 4.42 -4.39
CA ASP A 56 -27.66 3.42 -3.90
C ASP A 56 -26.41 3.37 -4.80
N GLU A 57 -26.57 3.47 -6.12
CA GLU A 57 -25.45 3.50 -7.07
C GLU A 57 -24.51 4.70 -6.82
N VAL A 58 -25.08 5.90 -6.65
CA VAL A 58 -24.31 7.12 -6.39
C VAL A 58 -23.64 7.03 -5.03
N ARG A 59 -24.35 6.52 -4.03
CA ARG A 59 -23.83 6.30 -2.67
C ARG A 59 -22.68 5.31 -2.66
N ALA A 60 -22.82 4.18 -3.38
CA ALA A 60 -21.75 3.17 -3.52
C ALA A 60 -20.48 3.80 -4.12
N LYS A 61 -20.66 4.56 -5.21
CA LYS A 61 -19.53 5.25 -5.85
C LYS A 61 -18.85 6.25 -4.92
N MET A 62 -19.61 7.03 -4.15
CA MET A 62 -19.05 7.99 -3.20
C MET A 62 -18.29 7.32 -2.05
N HIS A 63 -18.78 6.17 -1.55
CA HIS A 63 -18.05 5.36 -0.58
C HIS A 63 -16.75 4.83 -1.19
N TYR A 64 -16.77 4.29 -2.40
CA TYR A 64 -15.56 3.85 -3.09
C TYR A 64 -14.53 4.99 -3.24
N GLU A 65 -14.97 6.16 -3.73
CA GLU A 65 -14.09 7.31 -3.91
C GLU A 65 -13.49 7.79 -2.57
N ARG A 66 -14.30 7.90 -1.51
CA ARG A 66 -13.79 8.31 -0.20
C ARG A 66 -12.86 7.28 0.41
N GLY A 67 -13.19 6.00 0.27
CA GLY A 67 -12.33 4.89 0.68
C GLY A 67 -10.98 4.94 -0.01
N SER A 68 -10.95 5.23 -1.32
CA SER A 68 -9.71 5.36 -2.09
C SER A 68 -8.87 6.56 -1.62
N TYR A 69 -9.50 7.68 -1.25
CA TYR A 69 -8.77 8.79 -0.62
C TYR A 69 -8.22 8.41 0.74
N TYR A 70 -8.99 7.73 1.59
CA TYR A 70 -8.51 7.24 2.88
C TYR A 70 -7.30 6.30 2.73
N ASP A 71 -7.36 5.37 1.78
CA ASP A 71 -6.25 4.46 1.50
C ASP A 71 -4.99 5.22 1.05
N SER A 72 -5.15 6.18 0.14
CA SER A 72 -4.04 6.98 -0.40
C SER A 72 -3.31 7.81 0.65
N VAL A 73 -3.95 8.12 1.78
CA VAL A 73 -3.36 8.86 2.91
C VAL A 73 -3.02 7.95 4.10
N GLY A 74 -3.11 6.63 3.93
CA GLY A 74 -2.73 5.65 4.95
C GLY A 74 -3.79 5.39 6.02
N LEU A 75 -5.01 5.93 5.90
CA LEU A 75 -6.14 5.70 6.80
C LEU A 75 -6.89 4.41 6.41
N ARG A 76 -6.18 3.29 6.41
CA ARG A 76 -6.62 2.02 5.82
C ARG A 76 -7.87 1.44 6.46
N ASP A 77 -8.04 1.57 7.77
CA ASP A 77 -9.25 1.08 8.44
C ASP A 77 -10.49 1.87 8.03
N LEU A 78 -10.37 3.18 7.81
CA LEU A 78 -11.47 3.99 7.29
C LEU A 78 -11.75 3.65 5.82
N ALA A 79 -10.71 3.39 5.03
CA ALA A 79 -10.86 2.92 3.65
C ALA A 79 -11.64 1.60 3.61
N ARG A 80 -11.28 0.61 4.44
CA ARG A 80 -11.97 -0.67 4.54
C ARG A 80 -13.45 -0.51 4.90
N LEU A 81 -13.79 0.39 5.83
CA LEU A 81 -15.17 0.66 6.18
C LEU A 81 -15.96 1.19 4.99
N ASP A 82 -15.41 2.14 4.26
CA ASP A 82 -16.06 2.71 3.07
C ASP A 82 -16.16 1.70 1.93
N PHE A 83 -15.13 0.90 1.68
CA PHE A 83 -15.18 -0.17 0.69
C PHE A 83 -16.29 -1.19 1.00
N ASN A 84 -16.43 -1.58 2.27
CA ASN A 84 -17.52 -2.46 2.68
C ASN A 84 -18.90 -1.83 2.51
N GLN A 85 -19.06 -0.52 2.79
CA GLN A 85 -20.31 0.19 2.52
C GLN A 85 -20.63 0.24 1.03
N SER A 86 -19.62 0.45 0.19
CA SER A 86 -19.78 0.41 -1.26
C SER A 86 -20.23 -0.97 -1.76
N LEU A 87 -19.60 -2.05 -1.27
CA LEU A 87 -19.95 -3.43 -1.63
C LEU A 87 -21.36 -3.86 -1.17
N GLN A 88 -21.83 -3.34 -0.02
CA GLN A 88 -23.21 -3.58 0.44
C GLN A 88 -24.25 -3.02 -0.54
N LEU A 89 -23.93 -1.91 -1.19
CA LEU A 89 -24.82 -1.24 -2.15
C LEU A 89 -24.65 -1.75 -3.58
N ASN A 90 -23.42 -2.12 -3.94
CA ASN A 90 -23.07 -2.73 -5.23
C ASN A 90 -22.01 -3.82 -5.02
N PRO A 91 -22.39 -5.10 -5.02
CA PRO A 91 -21.46 -6.20 -4.71
C PRO A 91 -20.50 -6.57 -5.86
N ALA A 92 -20.75 -6.12 -7.08
CA ALA A 92 -19.94 -6.50 -8.25
C ALA A 92 -18.85 -5.47 -8.57
N GLN A 93 -17.91 -5.29 -7.65
CA GLN A 93 -16.83 -4.29 -7.79
C GLN A 93 -15.46 -4.95 -7.56
N PRO A 94 -14.84 -5.52 -8.62
CA PRO A 94 -13.57 -6.24 -8.50
C PRO A 94 -12.43 -5.37 -7.95
N ASP A 95 -12.39 -4.09 -8.28
CA ASP A 95 -11.36 -3.17 -7.78
C ASP A 95 -11.38 -3.06 -6.25
N ILE A 96 -12.57 -3.05 -5.65
CA ILE A 96 -12.72 -3.01 -4.18
C ILE A 96 -12.22 -4.30 -3.56
N PHE A 97 -12.57 -5.45 -4.12
CA PHE A 97 -12.07 -6.72 -3.61
C PHE A 97 -10.54 -6.80 -3.69
N ASN A 98 -9.93 -6.32 -4.78
CA ASN A 98 -8.48 -6.26 -4.87
C ASN A 98 -7.87 -5.34 -3.80
N LEU A 99 -8.44 -4.16 -3.54
CA LEU A 99 -7.99 -3.26 -2.47
C LEU A 99 -8.14 -3.86 -1.07
N LEU A 100 -9.25 -4.56 -0.81
CA LEU A 100 -9.47 -5.29 0.44
C LEU A 100 -8.49 -6.45 0.60
N GLY A 101 -8.17 -7.18 -0.49
CA GLY A 101 -7.15 -8.23 -0.46
C GLY A 101 -5.78 -7.69 -0.08
N VAL A 102 -5.38 -6.53 -0.62
CA VAL A 102 -4.15 -5.84 -0.22
C VAL A 102 -4.20 -5.42 1.26
N TYR A 103 -5.32 -4.84 1.71
CA TYR A 103 -5.51 -4.48 3.12
C TYR A 103 -5.33 -5.70 4.04
N PHE A 104 -6.05 -6.81 3.78
CA PHE A 104 -5.98 -8.03 4.58
C PHE A 104 -4.57 -8.65 4.59
N THR A 105 -3.87 -8.62 3.47
CA THR A 105 -2.46 -9.04 3.40
C THR A 105 -1.58 -8.23 4.34
N GLN A 106 -1.75 -6.91 4.38
CA GLN A 106 -0.96 -6.00 5.21
C GLN A 106 -1.21 -6.16 6.71
N VAL A 107 -2.42 -6.57 7.11
CA VAL A 107 -2.77 -6.82 8.52
C VAL A 107 -2.57 -8.29 8.92
N GLY A 108 -2.13 -9.17 8.01
CA GLY A 108 -1.85 -10.57 8.28
C GLY A 108 -3.09 -11.49 8.28
N GLU A 109 -4.23 -10.98 7.83
CA GLU A 109 -5.47 -11.76 7.68
C GLU A 109 -5.49 -12.47 6.31
N PHE A 110 -4.57 -13.44 6.14
CA PHE A 110 -4.28 -14.03 4.82
C PHE A 110 -5.46 -14.78 4.21
N ASP A 111 -6.26 -15.51 4.99
CA ASP A 111 -7.43 -16.23 4.45
C ASP A 111 -8.46 -15.24 3.86
N ALA A 112 -8.72 -14.13 4.55
CA ALA A 112 -9.58 -13.06 4.02
C ALA A 112 -8.98 -12.38 2.78
N ALA A 113 -7.65 -12.26 2.71
CA ALA A 113 -6.95 -11.75 1.53
C ALA A 113 -7.16 -12.66 0.32
N TYR A 114 -7.04 -13.97 0.48
CA TYR A 114 -7.24 -14.94 -0.61
C TYR A 114 -8.68 -14.87 -1.14
N GLU A 115 -9.68 -14.88 -0.26
CA GLU A 115 -11.10 -14.77 -0.65
C GLU A 115 -11.37 -13.47 -1.42
N ALA A 116 -10.77 -12.37 -1.00
CA ALA A 116 -10.93 -11.09 -1.69
C ALA A 116 -10.29 -11.09 -3.09
N PHE A 117 -9.08 -11.64 -3.23
CA PHE A 117 -8.44 -11.77 -4.56
C PHE A 117 -9.17 -12.78 -5.44
N ASP A 118 -9.68 -13.88 -4.91
CA ASP A 118 -10.50 -14.84 -5.63
C ASP A 118 -11.76 -14.17 -6.20
N SER A 119 -12.44 -13.35 -5.38
CA SER A 119 -13.59 -12.54 -5.82
C SER A 119 -13.20 -11.57 -6.95
N THR A 120 -12.01 -10.97 -6.87
CA THR A 120 -11.50 -10.10 -7.93
C THR A 120 -11.31 -10.87 -9.23
N ILE A 121 -10.68 -12.05 -9.18
CA ILE A 121 -10.39 -12.88 -10.36
C ILE A 121 -11.69 -13.42 -10.96
N GLU A 122 -12.67 -13.81 -10.13
CA GLU A 122 -13.97 -14.27 -10.61
C GLU A 122 -14.74 -13.15 -11.33
N LEU A 123 -14.77 -11.95 -10.79
CA LEU A 123 -15.48 -10.81 -11.37
C LEU A 123 -14.76 -10.16 -12.55
N ALA A 124 -13.44 -10.25 -12.60
CA ALA A 124 -12.59 -9.66 -13.63
C ALA A 124 -11.41 -10.58 -13.96
N PRO A 125 -11.62 -11.66 -14.73
CA PRO A 125 -10.57 -12.65 -15.05
C PRO A 125 -9.35 -12.08 -15.77
N ASP A 126 -9.50 -10.93 -16.43
CA ASP A 126 -8.41 -10.25 -17.14
C ASP A 126 -7.59 -9.32 -16.21
N ASN A 127 -7.91 -9.28 -14.91
CA ASN A 127 -7.20 -8.46 -13.94
C ASN A 127 -5.91 -9.16 -13.48
N THR A 128 -4.84 -8.97 -14.22
CA THR A 128 -3.52 -9.60 -13.92
C THR A 128 -2.90 -9.11 -12.61
N TYR A 129 -3.36 -8.00 -12.05
CA TYR A 129 -2.89 -7.53 -10.75
C TYR A 129 -3.40 -8.36 -9.59
N ALA A 130 -4.61 -8.93 -9.70
CA ALA A 130 -5.20 -9.74 -8.64
C ALA A 130 -4.42 -11.05 -8.42
N GLU A 131 -4.05 -11.75 -9.49
CA GLU A 131 -3.21 -12.95 -9.43
C GLU A 131 -1.84 -12.66 -8.79
N ARG A 132 -1.18 -11.58 -9.22
CA ARG A 132 0.07 -11.14 -8.61
C ARG A 132 -0.08 -10.84 -7.12
N ASN A 133 -1.10 -10.09 -6.74
CA ASN A 133 -1.32 -9.69 -5.36
C ASN A 133 -1.68 -10.91 -4.49
N ARG A 134 -2.44 -11.87 -5.04
CA ARG A 134 -2.74 -13.15 -4.38
C ARG A 134 -1.47 -13.97 -4.18
N ALA A 135 -0.59 -14.07 -5.18
CA ALA A 135 0.70 -14.74 -5.05
C ALA A 135 1.54 -14.16 -3.91
N ILE A 136 1.59 -12.82 -3.80
CA ILE A 136 2.29 -12.14 -2.71
C ILE A 136 1.64 -12.45 -1.35
N ALA A 137 0.31 -12.43 -1.27
CA ALA A 137 -0.40 -12.79 -0.05
C ALA A 137 -0.16 -14.26 0.36
N LEU A 138 -0.18 -15.18 -0.60
CA LEU A 138 0.13 -16.61 -0.41
C LEU A 138 1.56 -16.80 0.10
N TYR A 139 2.53 -16.08 -0.45
CA TYR A 139 3.92 -16.10 0.01
C TYR A 139 4.02 -15.69 1.49
N TYR A 140 3.47 -14.52 1.86
CA TYR A 140 3.50 -14.06 3.25
C TYR A 140 2.67 -14.93 4.20
N GLY A 141 1.64 -15.60 3.70
CA GLY A 141 0.82 -16.56 4.44
C GLY A 141 1.43 -17.97 4.52
N GLY A 142 2.65 -18.17 3.99
CA GLY A 142 3.37 -19.44 4.04
C GLY A 142 2.86 -20.53 3.09
N ARG A 143 2.00 -20.17 2.13
CA ARG A 143 1.49 -21.11 1.09
C ARG A 143 2.37 -21.05 -0.16
N ILE A 144 3.65 -21.40 -0.01
CA ILE A 144 4.70 -21.17 -1.01
C ILE A 144 4.39 -21.85 -2.35
N ASP A 145 3.88 -23.10 -2.34
CA ASP A 145 3.56 -23.82 -3.58
C ASP A 145 2.50 -23.11 -4.41
N LEU A 146 1.44 -22.60 -3.76
CA LEU A 146 0.38 -21.84 -4.43
C LEU A 146 0.88 -20.47 -4.88
N ALA A 147 1.72 -19.81 -4.08
CA ALA A 147 2.36 -18.56 -4.46
C ALA A 147 3.21 -18.71 -5.72
N LEU A 148 3.95 -19.82 -5.82
CA LEU A 148 4.77 -20.14 -6.98
C LEU A 148 3.92 -20.37 -8.24
N GLU A 149 2.80 -21.08 -8.12
CA GLU A 149 1.87 -21.31 -9.22
C GLU A 149 1.34 -19.99 -9.81
N ASP A 150 0.77 -19.13 -8.95
CA ASP A 150 0.23 -17.83 -9.35
C ASP A 150 1.31 -16.91 -9.93
N MET A 151 2.48 -16.84 -9.28
CA MET A 151 3.56 -15.96 -9.73
C MET A 151 4.19 -16.45 -11.03
N THR A 152 4.30 -17.77 -11.23
CA THR A 152 4.79 -18.35 -12.49
C THR A 152 3.86 -17.96 -13.65
N LYS A 153 2.55 -18.08 -13.46
CA LYS A 153 1.56 -17.67 -14.45
C LYS A 153 1.70 -16.19 -14.77
N HIS A 154 1.78 -15.35 -13.75
CA HIS A 154 1.95 -13.90 -13.91
C HIS A 154 3.26 -13.54 -14.63
N TYR A 155 4.37 -14.24 -14.33
CA TYR A 155 5.65 -14.05 -15.02
C TYR A 155 5.57 -14.43 -16.51
N GLN A 156 4.90 -15.55 -16.86
CA GLN A 156 4.80 -16.02 -18.23
C GLN A 156 4.11 -15.03 -19.18
N GLU A 157 3.24 -14.16 -18.66
CA GLU A 157 2.57 -13.12 -19.48
C GLU A 157 3.55 -12.04 -19.94
N MET A 158 4.58 -11.71 -19.15
CA MET A 158 5.59 -10.70 -19.50
C MET A 158 6.96 -11.03 -18.85
N PRO A 159 7.71 -11.98 -19.40
CA PRO A 159 8.99 -12.43 -18.82
C PRO A 159 10.09 -11.35 -18.80
N THR A 160 9.91 -10.27 -19.55
CA THR A 160 10.86 -9.14 -19.58
C THR A 160 10.62 -8.11 -18.47
N ASP A 161 9.55 -8.25 -17.69
CA ASP A 161 9.28 -7.36 -16.56
C ASP A 161 10.19 -7.74 -15.37
N PRO A 162 11.09 -6.84 -14.94
CA PRO A 162 12.02 -7.13 -13.84
C PRO A 162 11.31 -7.34 -12.50
N PHE A 163 10.15 -6.72 -12.28
CA PHE A 163 9.38 -6.89 -11.05
C PHE A 163 8.80 -8.31 -10.95
N ARG A 164 8.26 -8.85 -12.06
CA ARG A 164 7.74 -10.21 -12.13
C ARG A 164 8.86 -11.24 -11.93
N SER A 165 10.01 -11.02 -12.57
CA SER A 165 11.20 -11.87 -12.41
C SER A 165 11.71 -11.88 -10.97
N LEU A 166 11.75 -10.72 -10.32
CA LEU A 166 12.21 -10.60 -8.94
C LEU A 166 11.30 -11.35 -7.96
N TRP A 167 9.97 -11.18 -8.09
CA TRP A 167 9.04 -11.88 -7.22
C TRP A 167 9.06 -13.40 -7.42
N LEU A 168 9.13 -13.86 -8.68
CA LEU A 168 9.27 -15.29 -8.96
C LEU A 168 10.53 -15.85 -8.29
N TYR A 169 11.68 -15.19 -8.46
CA TYR A 169 12.94 -15.58 -7.82
C TYR A 169 12.82 -15.63 -6.29
N ILE A 170 12.19 -14.65 -5.66
CA ILE A 170 12.02 -14.61 -4.19
C ILE A 170 11.22 -15.84 -3.72
N ILE A 171 10.13 -16.19 -4.42
CA ILE A 171 9.28 -17.32 -4.05
C ILE A 171 10.00 -18.66 -4.30
N GLU A 172 10.71 -18.80 -5.43
CA GLU A 172 11.52 -19.99 -5.75
C GLU A 172 12.63 -20.23 -4.71
N ALA A 173 13.32 -19.15 -4.30
CA ALA A 173 14.37 -19.22 -3.29
C ALA A 173 13.85 -19.67 -1.91
N GLU A 174 12.61 -19.28 -1.55
CA GLU A 174 11.98 -19.75 -0.31
C GLU A 174 11.59 -21.22 -0.38
N GLN A 175 11.16 -21.70 -1.55
CA GLN A 175 10.83 -23.10 -1.75
C GLN A 175 12.08 -24.01 -1.71
N ASN A 176 13.23 -23.51 -2.20
CA ASN A 176 14.48 -24.27 -2.29
C ASN A 176 15.66 -23.50 -1.68
N PRO A 177 15.73 -23.39 -0.34
CA PRO A 177 16.72 -22.55 0.33
C PRO A 177 18.19 -23.02 0.18
N GLU A 178 18.43 -24.17 -0.45
CA GLU A 178 19.77 -24.73 -0.67
C GLU A 178 20.34 -24.45 -2.08
N GLN A 179 19.61 -23.75 -2.93
CA GLN A 179 20.05 -23.29 -4.26
C GLN A 179 20.47 -21.83 -4.24
#